data_c9d80e619645ac98ffc2e4d4fff32562
#
_entry.id   c9d80e619645ac98ffc2e4d4fff32562
#
_cell.length_a   1.000
_cell.length_b   1.000
_cell.length_c   1.000
_cell.angle_alpha   90.00
_cell.angle_beta   90.00
_cell.angle_gamma   90.00
#
_symmetry.space_group_name_H-M   'P 1'
#
loop_
_entity.id
_entity.type
_entity.pdbx_description
1 polymer ?
#
loop_
_entity_poly.entity_id
_entity_poly.type
_entity_poly.pdbx_seq_one_letter_code
_entity_poly.pdbx_strand_id
1 'polypeptide(L)'
;MQLNRPEFWSSLIRVLNEYVQIDNWVVLVFGDHAVRVISLPEVADSEEIDAFIHRYVKGLYLLDPFYIADRENPQSGFFHLLDIAPEHFRETEYYQQYFAQYISVDEAQYNVRLDAGTTLCMSFGSNLRFTQAQITVLDMIKPWVTALMHQRMFFETDPTKNLAEPAPWAEALTQLET
;
A
#
# COMPACT_ATOMS: atom_id res chain seq x y z
N MET A 1 6.10 2.39 -18.87
CA MET A 1 6.46 1.94 -17.52
C MET A 1 7.61 0.95 -17.60
N GLN A 2 8.69 1.18 -16.85
CA GLN A 2 9.88 0.31 -16.82
C GLN A 2 10.11 -0.17 -15.38
N LEU A 3 10.36 -1.46 -15.20
CA LEU A 3 10.50 -2.11 -13.89
C LEU A 3 11.65 -1.55 -13.05
N ASN A 4 12.73 -1.12 -13.66
CA ASN A 4 13.93 -0.65 -12.98
C ASN A 4 13.96 0.86 -12.71
N ARG A 5 12.88 1.59 -12.98
CA ARG A 5 12.82 3.05 -12.77
C ARG A 5 12.19 3.40 -11.43
N PRO A 6 12.64 4.48 -10.78
CA PRO A 6 12.03 4.98 -9.54
C PRO A 6 10.53 5.25 -9.69
N GLU A 7 10.12 5.75 -10.84
CA GLU A 7 8.72 6.11 -11.16
C GLU A 7 7.80 4.90 -11.41
N PHE A 8 8.28 3.68 -11.22
CA PHE A 8 7.50 2.47 -11.49
C PHE A 8 6.16 2.47 -10.74
N TRP A 9 6.20 2.68 -9.42
CA TRP A 9 5.00 2.64 -8.59
C TRP A 9 4.01 3.75 -8.93
N SER A 10 4.48 4.97 -9.07
CA SER A 10 3.63 6.10 -9.48
C SER A 10 3.06 5.92 -10.90
N SER A 11 3.82 5.27 -11.79
CA SER A 11 3.34 4.95 -13.13
C SER A 11 2.25 3.87 -13.12
N LEU A 12 2.39 2.85 -12.26
CA LEU A 12 1.38 1.81 -12.09
C LEU A 12 0.09 2.39 -11.51
N ILE A 13 0.19 3.22 -10.48
CA ILE A 13 -0.95 3.95 -9.90
C ILE A 13 -1.61 4.84 -10.95
N ARG A 14 -0.85 5.51 -11.80
CA ARG A 14 -1.42 6.35 -12.88
C ARG A 14 -2.25 5.52 -13.87
N VAL A 15 -1.81 4.31 -14.19
CA VAL A 15 -2.60 3.40 -15.03
C VAL A 15 -3.89 2.97 -14.33
N LEU A 16 -3.84 2.65 -13.04
CA LEU A 16 -5.04 2.31 -12.28
C LEU A 16 -6.01 3.50 -12.16
N ASN A 17 -5.48 4.70 -12.09
CA ASN A 17 -6.27 5.93 -12.00
C ASN A 17 -7.08 6.24 -13.27
N GLU A 18 -6.80 5.57 -14.38
CA GLU A 18 -7.65 5.61 -15.59
C GLU A 18 -9.00 4.88 -15.37
N TYR A 19 -9.07 3.96 -14.40
CA TYR A 19 -10.26 3.15 -14.10
C TYR A 19 -11.02 3.64 -12.88
N VAL A 20 -10.30 4.14 -11.87
CA VAL A 20 -10.85 4.59 -10.59
C VAL A 20 -10.14 5.85 -10.13
N GLN A 21 -10.85 6.73 -9.43
CA GLN A 21 -10.18 7.88 -8.81
C GLN A 21 -9.32 7.40 -7.63
N ILE A 22 -8.03 7.72 -7.67
CA ILE A 22 -7.08 7.44 -6.59
C ILE A 22 -6.57 8.79 -6.05
N ASP A 23 -6.84 9.06 -4.79
CA ASP A 23 -6.47 10.31 -4.12
C ASP A 23 -5.21 10.14 -3.27
N ASN A 24 -4.94 8.92 -2.79
CA ASN A 24 -3.73 8.59 -2.04
C ASN A 24 -3.33 7.12 -2.29
N TRP A 25 -2.08 6.80 -2.01
CA TRP A 25 -1.57 5.45 -2.15
C TRP A 25 -0.28 5.24 -1.38
N VAL A 26 0.03 3.98 -1.09
CA VAL A 26 1.30 3.57 -0.47
C VAL A 26 1.64 2.15 -0.91
N VAL A 27 2.93 1.88 -1.02
CA VAL A 27 3.45 0.51 -1.22
C VAL A 27 4.21 0.10 0.03
N LEU A 28 3.82 -1.04 0.59
CA LEU A 28 4.30 -1.56 1.86
C LEU A 28 4.72 -3.02 1.73
N VAL A 29 5.55 -3.49 2.66
CA VAL A 29 5.72 -4.92 2.94
C VAL A 29 5.22 -5.18 4.36
N PHE A 30 4.22 -6.04 4.48
CA PHE A 30 3.74 -6.58 5.75
C PHE A 30 4.62 -7.75 6.17
N GLY A 31 5.07 -7.74 7.41
CA GLY A 31 5.78 -8.82 8.07
C GLY A 31 5.14 -9.15 9.42
N ASP A 32 5.67 -10.14 10.14
CA ASP A 32 5.23 -10.43 11.48
C ASP A 32 5.67 -9.31 12.43
N HIS A 33 4.66 -8.58 12.96
CA HIS A 33 4.87 -7.44 13.86
C HIS A 33 5.75 -6.33 13.28
N ALA A 34 5.80 -6.20 11.95
CA ALA A 34 6.55 -5.16 11.27
C ALA A 34 5.92 -4.76 9.94
N VAL A 35 6.07 -3.48 9.59
CA VAL A 35 5.68 -2.93 8.28
C VAL A 35 6.83 -2.10 7.75
N ARG A 36 7.19 -2.31 6.49
CA ARG A 36 8.21 -1.54 5.78
C ARG A 36 7.61 -0.80 4.61
N VAL A 37 7.87 0.50 4.52
CA VAL A 37 7.47 1.33 3.38
C VAL A 37 8.42 1.13 2.22
N ILE A 38 7.88 0.91 1.02
CA ILE A 38 8.62 0.77 -0.23
C ILE A 38 8.52 2.05 -1.06
N SER A 39 7.31 2.63 -1.16
CA SER A 39 7.09 3.82 -1.98
C SER A 39 5.88 4.62 -1.52
N LEU A 40 5.98 5.92 -1.65
CA LEU A 40 4.95 6.92 -1.34
C LEU A 40 4.79 7.89 -2.52
N PRO A 41 3.63 8.58 -2.64
CA PRO A 41 3.48 9.66 -3.60
C PRO A 41 4.44 10.81 -3.29
N GLU A 42 4.97 11.42 -4.34
CA GLU A 42 5.66 12.71 -4.23
C GLU A 42 4.59 13.79 -4.02
N VAL A 43 4.56 14.38 -2.83
CA VAL A 43 3.62 15.46 -2.49
C VAL A 43 4.36 16.68 -1.97
N ALA A 44 3.77 17.84 -2.22
CA ALA A 44 4.34 19.14 -1.86
C ALA A 44 4.41 19.38 -0.34
N ASP A 45 3.66 18.63 0.47
CA ASP A 45 3.61 18.75 1.94
C ASP A 45 4.00 17.41 2.58
N SER A 46 5.32 17.18 2.64
CA SER A 46 5.90 15.93 3.13
C SER A 46 5.76 15.74 4.64
N GLU A 47 5.72 16.82 5.44
CA GLU A 47 5.73 16.72 6.91
C GLU A 47 4.50 16.01 7.48
N GLU A 48 3.32 16.26 6.93
CA GLU A 48 2.08 15.65 7.40
C GLU A 48 2.01 14.15 7.01
N ILE A 49 2.47 13.81 5.82
CA ILE A 49 2.56 12.42 5.34
C ILE A 49 3.63 11.65 6.11
N ASP A 50 4.78 12.25 6.36
CA ASP A 50 5.85 11.64 7.13
C ASP A 50 5.41 11.35 8.57
N ALA A 51 4.71 12.28 9.21
CA ALA A 51 4.13 12.08 10.54
C ALA A 51 3.09 10.95 10.55
N PHE A 52 2.26 10.87 9.51
CA PHE A 52 1.27 9.83 9.33
C PHE A 52 1.89 8.45 9.16
N ILE A 53 2.84 8.31 8.24
CA ILE A 53 3.56 7.06 7.98
C ILE A 53 4.32 6.60 9.22
N HIS A 54 4.96 7.52 9.91
CA HIS A 54 5.66 7.22 11.16
C HIS A 54 4.74 6.62 12.23
N ARG A 55 3.54 7.18 12.42
CA ARG A 55 2.54 6.63 13.36
C ARG A 55 2.05 5.24 12.90
N TYR A 56 1.82 5.08 11.59
CA TYR A 56 1.38 3.81 11.02
C TYR A 56 2.41 2.71 11.28
N VAL A 57 3.65 2.93 10.90
CA VAL A 57 4.75 1.95 11.05
C VAL A 57 5.06 1.66 12.53
N LYS A 58 4.87 2.61 13.44
CA LYS A 58 5.11 2.42 14.89
C LYS A 58 4.08 1.56 15.62
N GLY A 59 2.96 1.23 15.00
CA GLY A 59 1.99 0.34 15.65
C GLY A 59 0.56 0.46 15.16
N LEU A 60 0.19 1.54 14.48
CA LEU A 60 -1.19 1.72 14.03
C LEU A 60 -1.61 0.67 12.99
N TYR A 61 -0.66 0.12 12.23
CA TYR A 61 -0.88 -0.98 11.29
C TYR A 61 -1.52 -2.23 11.94
N LEU A 62 -1.31 -2.43 13.26
CA LEU A 62 -1.94 -3.54 13.99
C LEU A 62 -3.46 -3.44 14.05
N LEU A 63 -4.02 -2.25 13.79
CA LEU A 63 -5.46 -1.99 13.74
C LEU A 63 -5.98 -1.90 12.29
N ASP A 64 -5.11 -1.99 11.31
CA ASP A 64 -5.46 -1.93 9.89
C ASP A 64 -6.16 -3.23 9.46
N PRO A 65 -7.40 -3.15 8.94
CA PRO A 65 -8.13 -4.34 8.48
C PRO A 65 -7.37 -5.15 7.42
N PHE A 66 -6.63 -4.49 6.52
CA PHE A 66 -5.83 -5.18 5.50
C PHE A 66 -4.68 -5.96 6.10
N TYR A 67 -3.98 -5.38 7.08
CA TYR A 67 -2.91 -6.08 7.81
C TYR A 67 -3.47 -7.29 8.57
N ILE A 68 -4.55 -7.09 9.31
CA ILE A 68 -5.20 -8.16 10.09
C ILE A 68 -5.63 -9.31 9.18
N ALA A 69 -6.33 -9.00 8.08
CA ALA A 69 -6.79 -10.01 7.13
C ALA A 69 -5.63 -10.77 6.47
N ASP A 70 -4.54 -10.07 6.13
CA ASP A 70 -3.35 -10.71 5.57
C ASP A 70 -2.65 -11.64 6.58
N ARG A 71 -2.57 -11.27 7.86
CA ARG A 71 -1.97 -12.13 8.89
C ARG A 71 -2.83 -13.35 9.21
N GLU A 72 -4.13 -13.23 9.18
CA GLU A 72 -5.06 -14.34 9.44
C GLU A 72 -5.12 -15.33 8.27
N ASN A 73 -5.13 -14.83 7.04
CA ASN A 73 -5.22 -15.64 5.83
C ASN A 73 -4.41 -15.04 4.68
N PRO A 74 -3.07 -15.20 4.69
CA PRO A 74 -2.20 -14.56 3.71
C PRO A 74 -2.43 -15.07 2.29
N GLN A 75 -2.85 -14.19 1.39
CA GLN A 75 -3.11 -14.51 -0.02
C GLN A 75 -2.64 -13.39 -0.95
N SER A 76 -2.13 -13.76 -2.13
CA SER A 76 -1.98 -12.84 -3.24
C SER A 76 -3.34 -12.58 -3.88
N GLY A 77 -3.60 -11.34 -4.31
CA GLY A 77 -4.84 -11.00 -4.98
C GLY A 77 -5.23 -9.53 -4.87
N PHE A 78 -6.48 -9.27 -5.14
CA PHE A 78 -7.13 -7.96 -5.00
C PHE A 78 -8.12 -8.02 -3.84
N PHE A 79 -8.10 -6.99 -2.99
CA PHE A 79 -8.93 -6.90 -1.80
C PHE A 79 -9.57 -5.51 -1.73
N HIS A 80 -10.88 -5.47 -1.47
CA HIS A 80 -11.63 -4.25 -1.27
C HIS A 80 -12.02 -4.10 0.20
N LEU A 81 -11.97 -2.88 0.71
CA LEU A 81 -12.23 -2.58 2.12
C LEU A 81 -13.54 -3.20 2.64
N LEU A 82 -14.62 -3.11 1.85
CA LEU A 82 -15.93 -3.63 2.28
C LEU A 82 -15.97 -5.15 2.48
N ASP A 83 -15.06 -5.89 1.83
CA ASP A 83 -15.01 -7.35 1.94
C ASP A 83 -14.23 -7.80 3.18
N ILE A 84 -13.36 -6.94 3.73
CA ILE A 84 -12.45 -7.29 4.83
C ILE A 84 -12.69 -6.47 6.10
N ALA A 85 -13.32 -5.30 6.00
CA ALA A 85 -13.57 -4.46 7.15
C ALA A 85 -14.52 -5.15 8.14
N PRO A 86 -14.26 -5.07 9.46
CA PRO A 86 -15.15 -5.62 10.47
C PRO A 86 -16.50 -4.89 10.47
N GLU A 87 -17.53 -5.57 11.00
CA GLU A 87 -18.77 -4.88 11.36
C GLU A 87 -18.46 -3.68 12.24
N HIS A 88 -19.16 -2.57 12.06
CA HIS A 88 -18.92 -1.34 12.81
C HIS A 88 -17.52 -0.71 12.59
N PHE A 89 -16.87 -0.97 11.45
CA PHE A 89 -15.55 -0.40 11.13
C PHE A 89 -15.45 1.10 11.39
N ARG A 90 -16.52 1.87 11.07
CA ARG A 90 -16.58 3.31 11.30
C ARG A 90 -16.56 3.74 12.78
N GLU A 91 -16.87 2.82 13.68
CA GLU A 91 -16.85 3.04 15.13
C GLU A 91 -15.47 2.71 15.73
N THR A 92 -14.59 2.10 14.96
CA THR A 92 -13.24 1.76 15.42
C THR A 92 -12.37 2.99 15.60
N GLU A 93 -11.42 2.89 16.55
CA GLU A 93 -10.41 3.93 16.78
C GLU A 93 -9.57 4.17 15.50
N TYR A 94 -9.23 3.10 14.78
CA TYR A 94 -8.51 3.18 13.51
C TYR A 94 -9.25 4.04 12.48
N TYR A 95 -10.57 3.84 12.31
CA TYR A 95 -11.36 4.65 11.41
C TYR A 95 -11.40 6.13 11.81
N GLN A 96 -11.73 6.40 13.08
CA GLN A 96 -11.97 7.77 13.56
C GLN A 96 -10.71 8.62 13.63
N GLN A 97 -9.60 8.04 14.07
CA GLN A 97 -8.35 8.77 14.26
C GLN A 97 -7.44 8.76 13.02
N TYR A 98 -7.70 7.87 12.07
CA TYR A 98 -6.77 7.57 11.01
C TYR A 98 -7.42 7.49 9.63
N PHE A 99 -8.28 6.52 9.41
CA PHE A 99 -8.85 6.24 8.09
C PHE A 99 -9.63 7.44 7.52
N ALA A 100 -10.54 7.99 8.30
CA ALA A 100 -11.38 9.12 7.88
C ALA A 100 -10.58 10.38 7.57
N GLN A 101 -9.45 10.56 8.22
CA GLN A 101 -8.60 11.74 8.06
C GLN A 101 -7.64 11.62 6.86
N TYR A 102 -7.04 10.45 6.65
CA TYR A 102 -5.92 10.26 5.72
C TYR A 102 -6.24 9.39 4.49
N ILE A 103 -7.17 8.44 4.60
CA ILE A 103 -7.56 7.55 3.51
C ILE A 103 -8.87 7.99 2.87
N SER A 104 -9.85 8.34 3.68
CA SER A 104 -11.04 9.09 3.35
C SER A 104 -12.34 8.30 3.24
N VAL A 105 -12.71 7.67 2.11
CA VAL A 105 -14.04 7.07 1.92
C VAL A 105 -13.98 5.60 1.56
N ASP A 106 -13.08 5.24 0.66
CA ASP A 106 -12.92 3.86 0.19
C ASP A 106 -11.46 3.52 -0.03
N GLU A 107 -11.13 2.24 0.04
CA GLU A 107 -9.78 1.72 -0.10
C GLU A 107 -9.78 0.34 -0.74
N ALA A 108 -8.77 0.08 -1.56
CA ALA A 108 -8.50 -1.23 -2.13
C ALA A 108 -6.99 -1.51 -2.11
N GLN A 109 -6.64 -2.78 -2.18
CA GLN A 109 -5.25 -3.22 -2.07
C GLN A 109 -4.98 -4.42 -2.97
N TYR A 110 -3.83 -4.41 -3.63
CA TYR A 110 -3.24 -5.58 -4.26
C TYR A 110 -2.16 -6.16 -3.35
N ASN A 111 -2.23 -7.47 -3.13
CA ASN A 111 -1.26 -8.21 -2.33
C ASN A 111 -0.48 -9.20 -3.19
N VAL A 112 0.82 -9.31 -2.90
CA VAL A 112 1.71 -10.32 -3.47
C VAL A 112 2.49 -10.99 -2.34
N ARG A 113 2.27 -12.27 -2.15
CA ARG A 113 3.07 -13.08 -1.22
C ARG A 113 4.50 -13.17 -1.73
N LEU A 114 5.47 -12.70 -0.96
CA LEU A 114 6.88 -12.78 -1.28
C LEU A 114 7.50 -14.08 -0.75
N ASP A 115 7.13 -14.44 0.48
CA ASP A 115 7.55 -15.67 1.17
C ASP A 115 6.53 -16.06 2.26
N ALA A 116 6.89 -17.00 3.14
CA ALA A 116 6.00 -17.50 4.19
C ALA A 116 5.56 -16.41 5.19
N GLY A 117 6.37 -15.38 5.41
CA GLY A 117 6.16 -14.35 6.44
C GLY A 117 5.88 -12.95 5.91
N THR A 118 6.11 -12.70 4.61
CA THR A 118 6.05 -11.35 4.04
C THR A 118 5.11 -11.21 2.86
N THR A 119 4.36 -10.11 2.82
CA THR A 119 3.42 -9.76 1.76
C THR A 119 3.69 -8.34 1.28
N LEU A 120 3.97 -8.18 -0.01
CA LEU A 120 4.03 -6.88 -0.67
C LEU A 120 2.61 -6.39 -0.93
N CYS A 121 2.33 -5.16 -0.53
CA CYS A 121 1.02 -4.55 -0.62
C CYS A 121 1.10 -3.23 -1.37
N MET A 122 0.20 -3.00 -2.30
CA MET A 122 -0.05 -1.70 -2.91
C MET A 122 -1.46 -1.27 -2.56
N SER A 123 -1.58 -0.36 -1.60
CA SER A 123 -2.84 0.18 -1.12
C SER A 123 -3.13 1.53 -1.76
N PHE A 124 -4.39 1.77 -2.10
CA PHE A 124 -4.84 3.04 -2.64
C PHE A 124 -6.24 3.41 -2.16
N GLY A 125 -6.39 4.66 -1.77
CA GLY A 125 -7.62 5.23 -1.23
C GLY A 125 -8.26 6.25 -2.15
N SER A 126 -9.57 6.47 -1.95
CA SER A 126 -10.35 7.42 -2.72
C SER A 126 -11.33 8.19 -1.84
N ASN A 127 -11.56 9.44 -2.21
CA ASN A 127 -12.63 10.29 -1.66
C ASN A 127 -14.02 9.92 -2.18
N LEU A 128 -14.10 8.97 -3.10
CA LEU A 128 -15.32 8.42 -3.66
C LEU A 128 -15.38 6.91 -3.45
N ARG A 129 -16.59 6.39 -3.24
CA ARG A 129 -16.80 4.94 -3.23
C ARG A 129 -16.55 4.35 -4.60
N PHE A 130 -15.84 3.25 -4.65
CA PHE A 130 -15.70 2.46 -5.88
C PHE A 130 -17.05 1.82 -6.24
N THR A 131 -17.41 1.93 -7.51
CA THR A 131 -18.58 1.25 -8.04
C THR A 131 -18.32 -0.25 -8.22
N GLN A 132 -19.35 -1.05 -8.26
CA GLN A 132 -19.20 -2.49 -8.51
C GLN A 132 -18.51 -2.77 -9.85
N ALA A 133 -18.77 -1.98 -10.88
CA ALA A 133 -18.10 -2.10 -12.17
C ALA A 133 -16.59 -1.82 -12.05
N GLN A 134 -16.19 -0.82 -11.30
CA GLN A 134 -14.78 -0.50 -11.05
C GLN A 134 -14.09 -1.62 -10.26
N ILE A 135 -14.72 -2.13 -9.20
CA ILE A 135 -14.21 -3.27 -8.41
C ILE A 135 -14.03 -4.50 -9.31
N THR A 136 -14.99 -4.78 -10.18
CA THR A 136 -14.89 -5.89 -11.13
C THR A 136 -13.71 -5.75 -12.08
N VAL A 137 -13.46 -4.55 -12.61
CA VAL A 137 -12.29 -4.29 -13.48
C VAL A 137 -11.00 -4.47 -12.70
N LEU A 138 -10.88 -3.91 -11.48
CA LEU A 138 -9.69 -4.04 -10.65
C LEU A 138 -9.40 -5.52 -10.30
N ASP A 139 -10.42 -6.29 -9.98
CA ASP A 139 -10.27 -7.73 -9.73
C ASP A 139 -9.86 -8.50 -11.00
N MET A 140 -10.43 -8.15 -12.15
CA MET A 140 -10.14 -8.81 -13.42
C MET A 140 -8.68 -8.59 -13.87
N ILE A 141 -8.10 -7.42 -13.61
CA ILE A 141 -6.72 -7.10 -13.98
C ILE A 141 -5.68 -7.53 -12.92
N LYS A 142 -6.10 -8.09 -11.80
CA LYS A 142 -5.19 -8.47 -10.69
C LYS A 142 -4.02 -9.37 -11.12
N PRO A 143 -4.17 -10.36 -12.04
CA PRO A 143 -3.03 -11.19 -12.43
C PRO A 143 -1.91 -10.36 -13.07
N TRP A 144 -2.26 -9.36 -13.86
CA TRP A 144 -1.31 -8.45 -14.47
C TRP A 144 -0.66 -7.52 -13.44
N VAL A 145 -1.44 -6.90 -12.57
CA VAL A 145 -0.94 -5.98 -11.53
C VAL A 145 0.00 -6.71 -10.58
N THR A 146 -0.41 -7.86 -10.05
CA THR A 146 0.40 -8.63 -9.09
C THR A 146 1.67 -9.19 -9.71
N ALA A 147 1.65 -9.57 -10.99
CA ALA A 147 2.86 -9.99 -11.71
C ALA A 147 3.87 -8.85 -11.84
N LEU A 148 3.42 -7.65 -12.19
CA LEU A 148 4.28 -6.45 -12.27
C LEU A 148 4.86 -6.07 -10.90
N MET A 149 4.04 -6.09 -9.85
CA MET A 149 4.49 -5.84 -8.47
C MET A 149 5.57 -6.83 -8.05
N HIS A 150 5.35 -8.13 -8.29
CA HIS A 150 6.32 -9.17 -7.96
C HIS A 150 7.64 -8.98 -8.71
N GLN A 151 7.59 -8.71 -10.01
CA GLN A 151 8.80 -8.46 -10.81
C GLN A 151 9.55 -7.21 -10.35
N ARG A 152 8.84 -6.14 -9.96
CA ARG A 152 9.47 -4.93 -9.44
C ARG A 152 10.31 -5.20 -8.20
N MET A 153 9.92 -6.13 -7.33
CA MET A 153 10.64 -6.42 -6.09
C MET A 153 12.07 -6.91 -6.31
N PHE A 154 12.42 -7.50 -7.46
CA PHE A 154 13.81 -7.81 -7.80
C PHE A 154 14.70 -6.56 -7.85
N PHE A 155 14.15 -5.41 -8.20
CA PHE A 155 14.86 -4.13 -8.24
C PHE A 155 14.86 -3.40 -6.89
N GLU A 156 13.84 -3.62 -6.05
CA GLU A 156 13.77 -3.06 -4.71
C GLU A 156 14.72 -3.77 -3.72
N THR A 157 14.95 -5.07 -3.91
CA THR A 157 15.79 -5.89 -3.03
C THR A 157 17.28 -5.89 -3.44
N ASP A 158 17.61 -5.46 -4.65
CA ASP A 158 18.98 -5.36 -5.15
C ASP A 158 19.33 -3.90 -5.48
N PRO A 159 20.02 -3.19 -4.56
CA PRO A 159 20.38 -1.78 -4.76
C PRO A 159 21.23 -1.53 -6.01
N THR A 160 21.98 -2.54 -6.50
CA THR A 160 22.81 -2.41 -7.70
C THR A 160 21.98 -2.35 -8.98
N LYS A 161 20.71 -2.77 -8.94
CA LYS A 161 19.78 -2.73 -10.05
C LYS A 161 18.88 -1.49 -10.06
N ASN A 162 18.84 -0.75 -8.97
CA ASN A 162 18.16 0.54 -8.89
C ASN A 162 19.09 1.66 -9.38
N LEU A 163 18.60 2.44 -10.35
CA LEU A 163 19.32 3.59 -10.91
C LEU A 163 19.08 4.90 -10.13
N ALA A 164 18.39 4.82 -8.98
CA ALA A 164 18.07 5.97 -8.13
C ALA A 164 18.75 5.84 -6.77
N GLU A 165 19.22 6.97 -6.24
CA GLU A 165 19.60 7.06 -4.82
C GLU A 165 18.36 6.78 -3.94
N PRO A 166 18.53 6.11 -2.79
CA PRO A 166 17.45 5.91 -1.85
C PRO A 166 16.88 7.27 -1.44
N ALA A 167 15.56 7.37 -1.41
CA ALA A 167 14.91 8.58 -0.94
C ALA A 167 15.37 8.90 0.50
N PRO A 168 15.53 10.17 0.89
CA PRO A 168 16.05 10.57 2.21
C PRO A 168 15.34 9.92 3.41
N TRP A 169 14.06 9.61 3.25
CA TRP A 169 13.26 8.93 4.28
C TRP A 169 13.60 7.44 4.44
N ALA A 170 14.18 6.77 3.44
CA ALA A 170 14.60 5.37 3.54
C ALA A 170 15.79 5.21 4.50
N GLU A 171 16.68 6.18 4.55
CA GLU A 171 17.79 6.21 5.50
C GLU A 171 17.30 6.49 6.94
N ALA A 172 16.29 7.35 7.10
CA ALA A 172 15.71 7.65 8.41
C ALA A 172 15.02 6.43 9.04
N LEU A 173 14.39 5.56 8.26
CA LEU A 173 13.78 4.32 8.77
C LEU A 173 14.80 3.29 9.21
N THR A 174 15.94 3.19 8.52
CA THR A 174 17.04 2.27 8.90
C THR A 174 17.71 2.66 10.23
N GLN A 175 17.69 3.95 10.59
CA GLN A 175 18.26 4.44 11.86
C GLN A 175 17.33 4.22 13.07
N LEU A 176 16.06 3.85 12.85
CA LEU A 176 15.10 3.55 13.92
C LEU A 176 15.10 2.07 14.33
N GLU A 177 15.79 1.21 13.60
CA GLU A 177 15.92 -0.24 13.89
C GLU A 177 17.16 -0.56 14.75
N THR A 178 17.96 0.43 15.15
CA THR A 178 19.10 0.30 16.08
C THR A 178 18.81 1.00 17.40
#